data_a6ce1aebbe4bff37d7b1aaf338980030
#
_entry.id   a6ce1aebbe4bff37d7b1aaf338980030
#
_cell.length_a   1.000
_cell.length_b   1.000
_cell.length_c   1.000
_cell.angle_alpha   90.00
_cell.angle_beta   90.00
_cell.angle_gamma   90.00
#
_symmetry.space_group_name_H-M   'P 1'
#
loop_
_entity.id
_entity.type
_entity.pdbx_description
1 polymer ?
#
loop_
_entity_poly.entity_id
_entity_poly.type
_entity_poly.pdbx_seq_one_letter_code
_entity_poly.pdbx_strand_id
1 'polypeptide(L)'
;MKRMFSFFLALALLAVLSGCGKQEPTPSRPDEPTPPPEEGITLAELNVEFVAGDRDTDALMQLKKELPPLLIGALADEGVTVGRVNVTFGASDEATADALARGSVQVGFMPMETYLAHEDTLRLVSVPEEPAGDTERVGLYFPVSDQNRTLRAAFEKDAAGGGALHAWGALLGSFWMDNGSDPVFAVPVDDDVARRFLDSMMDVNANGMTADSIPRLTEYVSADEVFSTADLVVLHGEAPDEALWMEIYGCTVSGETVSVSTADAIVGGDEFAAALLAALEKLSADETAQTVLRLYDGDGVRYGGADTQAVEFAQYLLGNTEGVYQLTSE
;
A
#
# COMPACT_ATOMS: atom_id res chain seq x y z
N MET A 1 -30.38 23.13 -37.81
CA MET A 1 -29.81 24.49 -37.77
C MET A 1 -28.38 24.33 -37.21
N LYS A 2 -27.37 24.18 -38.09
CA LYS A 2 -26.47 25.24 -38.60
C LYS A 2 -25.98 26.14 -37.44
N ARG A 3 -24.71 26.31 -37.11
CA ARG A 3 -23.47 26.58 -37.85
C ARG A 3 -22.34 26.48 -36.84
N MET A 4 -21.24 25.79 -37.10
CA MET A 4 -20.00 26.36 -37.65
C MET A 4 -19.42 27.54 -36.85
N PHE A 5 -18.27 27.34 -36.27
CA PHE A 5 -17.15 28.30 -36.40
C PHE A 5 -15.83 27.54 -36.39
N SER A 6 -15.30 27.53 -37.56
CA SER A 6 -13.96 27.11 -37.99
C SER A 6 -13.02 28.31 -37.91
N PHE A 7 -11.73 28.00 -37.84
CA PHE A 7 -10.59 28.77 -38.32
C PHE A 7 -10.14 30.00 -37.51
N PHE A 8 -8.97 29.91 -36.93
CA PHE A 8 -7.88 30.84 -37.29
C PHE A 8 -6.52 30.14 -37.11
N LEU A 9 -6.08 29.56 -38.22
CA LEU A 9 -4.68 29.27 -38.53
C LEU A 9 -4.20 30.35 -39.46
N ALA A 10 -3.26 31.17 -39.06
CA ALA A 10 -2.50 32.06 -39.94
C ALA A 10 -1.10 32.16 -39.35
N LEU A 11 -0.16 31.41 -39.84
CA LEU A 11 0.73 31.71 -40.96
C LEU A 11 1.42 33.09 -40.86
N ALA A 12 2.65 33.09 -40.35
CA ALA A 12 3.64 34.12 -40.65
C ALA A 12 5.01 33.45 -40.79
N LEU A 13 5.28 33.08 -42.02
CA LEU A 13 6.61 32.73 -42.54
C LEU A 13 7.19 33.97 -43.23
N LEU A 14 8.51 34.11 -43.07
CA LEU A 14 9.43 34.87 -43.91
C LEU A 14 9.56 36.41 -43.74
N ALA A 15 10.69 36.78 -43.14
CA ALA A 15 11.57 37.75 -43.78
C ALA A 15 13.01 37.52 -43.31
N VAL A 16 13.80 36.85 -44.13
CA VAL A 16 15.27 36.91 -44.13
C VAL A 16 15.66 38.19 -44.82
N LEU A 17 16.30 39.10 -44.12
CA LEU A 17 17.07 40.17 -44.75
C LEU A 17 18.37 40.37 -43.98
N SER A 18 19.42 40.06 -44.68
CA SER A 18 20.79 40.29 -44.33
C SER A 18 21.06 41.76 -43.97
N GLY A 19 21.56 42.01 -42.81
CA GLY A 19 22.09 43.31 -42.40
C GLY A 19 23.40 43.13 -41.66
N CYS A 20 24.53 43.33 -42.31
CA CYS A 20 25.80 43.53 -41.69
C CYS A 20 25.73 44.80 -40.83
N GLY A 21 25.61 44.68 -39.54
CA GLY A 21 25.70 45.79 -38.59
C GLY A 21 26.66 45.42 -37.46
N LYS A 22 27.61 46.30 -37.20
CA LYS A 22 28.63 46.20 -36.16
C LYS A 22 27.99 45.74 -34.83
N GLN A 23 28.52 44.67 -34.27
CA GLN A 23 28.18 44.18 -32.95
C GLN A 23 28.72 45.20 -31.90
N GLU A 24 27.82 45.96 -31.30
CA GLU A 24 28.07 46.61 -30.02
C GLU A 24 28.04 45.54 -28.94
N PRO A 25 28.91 45.59 -27.92
CA PRO A 25 28.89 44.60 -26.83
C PRO A 25 27.55 44.72 -26.08
N THR A 26 26.74 43.64 -26.15
CA THR A 26 25.54 43.49 -25.35
C THR A 26 25.92 43.57 -23.88
N PRO A 27 25.31 44.43 -23.06
CA PRO A 27 25.57 44.46 -21.65
C PRO A 27 25.21 43.07 -21.08
N SER A 28 26.18 42.46 -20.42
CA SER A 28 25.98 41.21 -19.70
C SER A 28 24.77 41.35 -18.78
N ARG A 29 23.75 40.50 -19.03
CA ARG A 29 22.62 40.37 -18.14
C ARG A 29 23.22 40.07 -16.75
N PRO A 30 22.81 40.75 -15.69
CA PRO A 30 23.26 40.38 -14.33
C PRO A 30 22.97 38.89 -14.15
N ASP A 31 23.97 38.13 -13.72
CA ASP A 31 23.80 36.72 -13.39
C ASP A 31 22.56 36.59 -12.50
N GLU A 32 21.55 35.87 -13.00
CA GLU A 32 20.40 35.47 -12.21
C GLU A 32 20.98 34.75 -10.98
N PRO A 33 20.62 35.16 -9.75
CA PRO A 33 21.17 34.50 -8.57
C PRO A 33 20.86 33.01 -8.71
N THR A 34 21.91 32.19 -8.71
CA THR A 34 21.79 30.73 -8.60
C THR A 34 20.89 30.46 -7.41
N PRO A 35 19.78 29.71 -7.56
CA PRO A 35 18.97 29.35 -6.41
C PRO A 35 19.89 28.74 -5.35
N PRO A 36 19.72 29.09 -4.06
CA PRO A 36 20.49 28.47 -3.01
C PRO A 36 20.37 26.95 -3.14
N PRO A 37 21.45 26.19 -2.88
CA PRO A 37 21.34 24.74 -2.85
C PRO A 37 20.17 24.38 -1.96
N GLU A 38 19.28 23.50 -2.40
CA GLU A 38 18.25 22.94 -1.56
C GLU A 38 18.96 22.34 -0.34
N GLU A 39 18.73 22.90 0.85
CA GLU A 39 19.30 22.40 2.09
C GLU A 39 18.69 21.04 2.34
N GLY A 40 19.40 19.95 2.01
CA GLY A 40 18.98 18.60 2.29
C GLY A 40 18.76 18.37 3.78
N ILE A 41 17.94 17.40 4.12
CA ILE A 41 17.68 17.01 5.51
C ILE A 41 18.98 16.52 6.16
N THR A 42 19.29 17.03 7.35
CA THR A 42 20.46 16.58 8.13
C THR A 42 20.02 16.16 9.53
N LEU A 43 20.30 14.91 9.87
CA LEU A 43 20.03 14.30 11.18
C LEU A 43 21.36 13.87 11.81
N ALA A 44 21.58 14.27 13.06
CA ALA A 44 22.76 13.80 13.80
C ALA A 44 22.66 12.30 14.11
N GLU A 45 21.45 11.83 14.39
CA GLU A 45 21.15 10.45 14.79
C GLU A 45 19.76 10.08 14.31
N LEU A 46 19.59 8.82 13.88
CA LEU A 46 18.31 8.21 13.52
C LEU A 46 18.17 6.89 14.30
N ASN A 47 17.20 6.81 15.19
CA ASN A 47 16.90 5.61 15.95
C ASN A 47 15.83 4.81 15.22
N VAL A 48 16.17 3.59 14.84
CA VAL A 48 15.32 2.64 14.14
C VAL A 48 15.04 1.45 15.06
N GLU A 49 13.79 1.12 15.26
CA GLU A 49 13.40 0.02 16.14
C GLU A 49 12.58 -1.03 15.41
N PHE A 50 12.96 -2.26 15.63
CA PHE A 50 12.25 -3.45 15.22
C PHE A 50 11.70 -4.15 16.45
N VAL A 51 10.69 -5.00 16.30
CA VAL A 51 10.21 -5.83 17.39
C VAL A 51 10.96 -7.16 17.39
N ALA A 52 11.52 -7.57 18.53
CA ALA A 52 12.29 -8.80 18.61
C ALA A 52 11.42 -10.05 18.36
N GLY A 53 10.24 -10.12 18.99
CA GLY A 53 9.36 -11.29 18.92
C GLY A 53 10.11 -12.59 19.23
N ASP A 54 9.78 -13.65 18.51
CA ASP A 54 10.42 -14.97 18.62
C ASP A 54 11.59 -15.16 17.65
N ARG A 55 12.09 -14.07 17.06
CA ARG A 55 13.17 -14.11 16.05
C ARG A 55 14.52 -14.53 16.66
N ASP A 56 15.36 -15.12 15.82
CA ASP A 56 16.71 -15.57 16.23
C ASP A 56 17.58 -14.37 16.69
N THR A 57 18.07 -14.45 17.90
CA THR A 57 18.91 -13.42 18.52
C THR A 57 20.19 -13.13 17.72
N ASP A 58 20.82 -14.15 17.12
CA ASP A 58 22.05 -13.97 16.33
C ASP A 58 21.73 -13.22 15.03
N ALA A 59 20.61 -13.54 14.38
CA ALA A 59 20.11 -12.81 13.20
C ALA A 59 19.84 -11.34 13.53
N LEU A 60 19.14 -11.05 14.65
CA LEU A 60 18.89 -9.70 15.10
C LEU A 60 20.17 -8.90 15.40
N MET A 61 21.16 -9.54 16.02
CA MET A 61 22.46 -8.91 16.27
C MET A 61 23.24 -8.63 15.01
N GLN A 62 23.11 -9.47 13.99
CA GLN A 62 23.68 -9.25 12.68
C GLN A 62 22.97 -8.11 11.96
N LEU A 63 21.64 -8.06 11.94
CA LEU A 63 20.85 -6.95 11.41
C LEU A 63 21.28 -5.62 12.03
N LYS A 64 21.39 -5.56 13.35
CA LYS A 64 21.84 -4.37 14.10
C LYS A 64 23.18 -3.84 13.63
N LYS A 65 24.08 -4.72 13.21
CA LYS A 65 25.42 -4.36 12.76
C LYS A 65 25.44 -3.97 11.28
N GLU A 66 24.67 -4.64 10.44
CA GLU A 66 24.81 -4.55 8.98
C GLU A 66 23.82 -3.58 8.34
N LEU A 67 22.64 -3.36 8.91
CA LEU A 67 21.64 -2.43 8.37
C LEU A 67 22.07 -0.95 8.42
N PRO A 68 22.70 -0.42 9.50
CA PRO A 68 23.01 0.99 9.61
C PRO A 68 23.79 1.58 8.43
N PRO A 69 24.91 1.03 7.98
CA PRO A 69 25.65 1.61 6.84
C PRO A 69 24.86 1.55 5.53
N LEU A 70 24.00 0.54 5.32
CA LEU A 70 23.15 0.43 4.13
C LEU A 70 22.08 1.52 4.13
N LEU A 71 21.41 1.71 5.26
CA LEU A 71 20.37 2.73 5.40
C LEU A 71 20.94 4.15 5.30
N ILE A 72 22.10 4.42 5.89
CA ILE A 72 22.81 5.71 5.75
C ILE A 72 23.11 5.99 4.27
N GLY A 73 23.62 5.00 3.54
CA GLY A 73 23.94 5.13 2.12
C GLY A 73 22.67 5.39 1.27
N ALA A 74 21.64 4.62 1.49
CA ALA A 74 20.39 4.76 0.76
C ALA A 74 19.72 6.13 1.02
N LEU A 75 19.66 6.59 2.28
CA LEU A 75 19.15 7.92 2.64
C LEU A 75 19.99 9.06 2.08
N ALA A 76 21.31 8.92 2.04
CA ALA A 76 22.19 9.93 1.45
C ALA A 76 21.94 10.13 -0.05
N ASP A 77 21.63 9.07 -0.77
CA ASP A 77 21.27 9.14 -2.17
C ASP A 77 19.92 9.88 -2.41
N GLU A 78 19.06 9.92 -1.39
CA GLU A 78 17.79 10.64 -1.38
C GLU A 78 17.87 12.03 -0.73
N GLY A 79 19.07 12.55 -0.54
CA GLY A 79 19.31 13.90 -0.01
C GLY A 79 19.22 14.02 1.51
N VAL A 80 19.14 12.90 2.24
CA VAL A 80 19.11 12.88 3.72
C VAL A 80 20.46 12.46 4.25
N THR A 81 21.15 13.37 4.95
CA THR A 81 22.41 13.09 5.62
C THR A 81 22.16 12.65 7.06
N VAL A 82 22.54 11.42 7.40
CA VAL A 82 22.41 10.88 8.76
C VAL A 82 23.80 10.61 9.33
N GLY A 83 24.11 11.21 10.48
CA GLY A 83 25.41 11.04 11.15
C GLY A 83 25.58 9.63 11.73
N ARG A 84 24.51 9.06 12.29
CA ARG A 84 24.49 7.71 12.86
C ARG A 84 23.09 7.12 12.81
N VAL A 85 22.97 5.85 12.43
CA VAL A 85 21.76 5.05 12.59
C VAL A 85 21.97 4.09 13.76
N ASN A 86 21.04 4.08 14.71
CA ASN A 86 21.01 3.12 15.82
C ASN A 86 19.84 2.17 15.62
N VAL A 87 20.12 0.90 15.47
CA VAL A 87 19.09 -0.14 15.42
C VAL A 87 18.89 -0.71 16.83
N THR A 88 17.64 -0.72 17.27
CA THR A 88 17.21 -1.27 18.55
C THR A 88 16.11 -2.31 18.36
N PHE A 89 15.81 -3.08 19.39
CA PHE A 89 14.75 -4.07 19.38
C PHE A 89 13.81 -3.82 20.55
N GLY A 90 12.55 -3.48 20.23
CA GLY A 90 11.47 -3.32 21.20
C GLY A 90 11.08 -4.66 21.83
N ALA A 91 10.63 -4.58 23.07
CA ALA A 91 10.17 -5.76 23.80
C ALA A 91 8.79 -6.26 23.29
N SER A 92 8.01 -5.37 22.68
CA SER A 92 6.71 -5.65 22.07
C SER A 92 6.35 -4.56 21.08
N ASP A 93 5.36 -4.82 20.24
CA ASP A 93 4.82 -3.87 19.27
C ASP A 93 4.34 -2.58 19.94
N GLU A 94 3.59 -2.70 21.03
CA GLU A 94 3.11 -1.57 21.82
C GLU A 94 4.25 -0.72 22.41
N ALA A 95 5.33 -1.37 22.85
CA ALA A 95 6.48 -0.65 23.39
C ALA A 95 7.19 0.17 22.32
N THR A 96 7.29 -0.37 21.10
CA THR A 96 7.85 0.31 19.92
C THR A 96 6.95 1.47 19.48
N ALA A 97 5.63 1.26 19.38
CA ALA A 97 4.68 2.32 19.05
C ALA A 97 4.72 3.46 20.07
N ASP A 98 4.74 3.13 21.34
CA ASP A 98 4.93 4.09 22.44
C ASP A 98 6.26 4.88 22.36
N ALA A 99 7.34 4.22 21.95
CA ALA A 99 8.65 4.86 21.79
C ALA A 99 8.66 5.86 20.62
N LEU A 100 7.99 5.50 19.53
CA LEU A 100 7.73 6.38 18.38
C LEU A 100 6.85 7.57 18.78
N ALA A 101 5.72 7.33 19.43
CA ALA A 101 4.80 8.39 19.88
C ALA A 101 5.50 9.43 20.76
N ARG A 102 6.49 9.01 21.56
CA ARG A 102 7.31 9.90 22.39
C ARG A 102 8.51 10.51 21.68
N GLY A 103 8.80 10.12 20.44
CA GLY A 103 9.95 10.60 19.66
C GLY A 103 11.31 10.07 20.12
N SER A 104 11.35 9.05 21.01
CA SER A 104 12.61 8.40 21.40
C SER A 104 13.14 7.45 20.32
N VAL A 105 12.27 6.94 19.50
CA VAL A 105 12.52 6.23 18.24
C VAL A 105 11.94 7.07 17.11
N GLN A 106 12.62 7.15 15.97
CA GLN A 106 12.18 7.92 14.82
C GLN A 106 11.54 7.05 13.74
N VAL A 107 12.02 5.82 13.56
CA VAL A 107 11.50 4.87 12.57
C VAL A 107 11.20 3.55 13.29
N GLY A 108 10.03 3.00 13.09
CA GLY A 108 9.61 1.73 13.69
C GLY A 108 9.02 0.78 12.68
N PHE A 109 9.29 -0.50 12.91
CA PHE A 109 8.72 -1.63 12.19
C PHE A 109 7.75 -2.33 13.13
N MET A 110 6.48 -2.43 12.72
CA MET A 110 5.42 -2.98 13.57
C MET A 110 4.26 -3.50 12.71
N PRO A 111 3.42 -4.39 13.26
CA PRO A 111 2.20 -4.84 12.58
C PRO A 111 1.24 -3.68 12.27
N MET A 112 0.46 -3.84 11.21
CA MET A 112 -0.55 -2.87 10.79
C MET A 112 -1.54 -2.55 11.92
N GLU A 113 -1.95 -3.55 12.69
CA GLU A 113 -2.85 -3.39 13.82
C GLU A 113 -2.30 -2.40 14.87
N THR A 114 -1.01 -2.55 15.22
CA THR A 114 -0.35 -1.64 16.17
C THR A 114 -0.23 -0.24 15.60
N TYR A 115 0.13 -0.11 14.31
CA TYR A 115 0.14 1.20 13.65
C TYR A 115 -1.23 1.88 13.73
N LEU A 116 -2.31 1.18 13.40
CA LEU A 116 -3.67 1.73 13.39
C LEU A 116 -4.14 2.16 14.79
N ALA A 117 -3.71 1.46 15.85
CA ALA A 117 -3.99 1.86 17.23
C ALA A 117 -3.27 3.16 17.64
N HIS A 118 -2.27 3.58 16.88
CA HIS A 118 -1.42 4.76 17.17
C HIS A 118 -1.35 5.76 16.01
N GLU A 119 -2.23 5.67 15.00
CA GLU A 119 -2.20 6.48 13.77
C GLU A 119 -2.18 7.99 14.00
N ASP A 120 -2.76 8.47 15.11
CA ASP A 120 -2.76 9.89 15.48
C ASP A 120 -1.35 10.44 15.77
N THR A 121 -0.41 9.59 16.15
CA THR A 121 0.95 9.97 16.59
C THR A 121 2.04 9.43 15.70
N LEU A 122 1.69 8.59 14.74
CA LEU A 122 2.59 7.95 13.80
C LEU A 122 2.21 8.33 12.37
N ARG A 123 3.20 8.27 11.50
CA ARG A 123 3.00 8.40 10.07
C ARG A 123 3.43 7.13 9.38
N LEU A 124 2.54 6.52 8.64
CA LEU A 124 2.83 5.37 7.79
C LEU A 124 3.73 5.80 6.62
N VAL A 125 4.79 5.05 6.39
CA VAL A 125 5.74 5.27 5.29
C VAL A 125 5.61 4.17 4.25
N SER A 126 5.56 2.91 4.71
CA SER A 126 5.57 1.76 3.82
C SER A 126 4.72 0.63 4.37
N VAL A 127 4.10 -0.09 3.45
CA VAL A 127 3.53 -1.42 3.68
C VAL A 127 4.24 -2.37 2.71
N PRO A 128 4.69 -3.55 3.14
CA PRO A 128 5.32 -4.50 2.24
C PRO A 128 4.40 -4.89 1.09
N GLU A 129 4.92 -4.86 -0.15
CA GLU A 129 4.17 -5.27 -1.35
C GLU A 129 4.06 -6.79 -1.48
N GLU A 130 5.12 -7.51 -1.08
CA GLU A 130 5.17 -8.97 -1.03
C GLU A 130 5.50 -9.36 0.41
N PRO A 131 4.50 -9.66 1.20
CA PRO A 131 4.76 -10.08 2.57
C PRO A 131 5.47 -11.43 2.57
N ALA A 132 6.59 -11.48 3.24
CA ALA A 132 7.31 -12.73 3.46
C ALA A 132 6.56 -13.59 4.48
N GLY A 133 6.33 -14.84 4.14
CA GLY A 133 5.94 -15.89 5.08
C GLY A 133 4.55 -15.75 5.71
N ASP A 134 4.48 -15.38 6.95
CA ASP A 134 3.27 -15.45 7.79
C ASP A 134 2.25 -14.31 7.59
N THR A 135 2.24 -13.66 6.43
CA THR A 135 1.29 -12.56 6.22
C THR A 135 -0.10 -13.10 5.94
N GLU A 136 -0.99 -12.79 6.83
CA GLU A 136 -2.39 -13.13 6.71
C GLU A 136 -3.05 -12.20 5.69
N ARG A 137 -3.61 -12.80 4.63
CA ARG A 137 -4.36 -12.08 3.58
C ARG A 137 -5.82 -12.47 3.63
N VAL A 138 -6.67 -11.52 3.30
CA VAL A 138 -8.07 -11.80 2.98
C VAL A 138 -8.38 -11.25 1.61
N GLY A 139 -9.18 -11.97 0.84
CA GLY A 139 -9.53 -11.53 -0.50
C GLY A 139 -10.80 -12.20 -1.04
N LEU A 140 -11.40 -11.55 -2.03
CA LEU A 140 -12.53 -12.09 -2.79
C LEU A 140 -12.02 -12.65 -4.11
N TYR A 141 -12.40 -13.88 -4.39
CA TYR A 141 -11.89 -14.65 -5.52
C TYR A 141 -13.00 -15.28 -6.34
N PHE A 142 -12.72 -15.47 -7.63
CA PHE A 142 -13.43 -16.42 -8.45
C PHE A 142 -12.73 -17.79 -8.39
N PRO A 143 -13.44 -18.89 -8.14
CA PRO A 143 -12.91 -20.21 -8.47
C PRO A 143 -12.66 -20.29 -9.99
N VAL A 144 -11.51 -20.80 -10.42
CA VAL A 144 -11.19 -20.98 -11.85
C VAL A 144 -11.89 -22.21 -12.39
N SER A 145 -13.20 -22.13 -12.57
CA SER A 145 -14.07 -23.20 -13.03
C SER A 145 -14.85 -22.81 -14.30
N ASP A 146 -15.46 -23.79 -14.98
CA ASP A 146 -16.32 -23.51 -16.12
C ASP A 146 -17.64 -22.83 -15.73
N GLN A 147 -18.10 -23.02 -14.50
CA GLN A 147 -19.36 -22.50 -13.98
C GLN A 147 -19.37 -20.97 -14.03
N ASN A 148 -18.30 -20.31 -13.59
CA ASN A 148 -18.20 -18.86 -13.50
C ASN A 148 -17.38 -18.21 -14.63
N ARG A 149 -17.08 -18.95 -15.70
CA ARG A 149 -16.29 -18.45 -16.84
C ARG A 149 -16.81 -17.12 -17.40
N THR A 150 -18.13 -16.99 -17.52
CA THR A 150 -18.77 -15.79 -18.07
C THR A 150 -18.62 -14.60 -17.14
N LEU A 151 -18.76 -14.80 -15.82
CA LEU A 151 -18.57 -13.76 -14.82
C LEU A 151 -17.11 -13.27 -14.79
N ARG A 152 -16.17 -14.22 -14.80
CA ARG A 152 -14.73 -13.89 -14.85
C ARG A 152 -14.37 -13.08 -16.11
N ALA A 153 -14.83 -13.51 -17.28
CA ALA A 153 -14.56 -12.81 -18.52
C ALA A 153 -15.16 -11.38 -18.55
N ALA A 154 -16.33 -11.19 -17.95
CA ALA A 154 -16.93 -9.87 -17.79
C ALA A 154 -16.10 -8.99 -16.85
N PHE A 155 -15.70 -9.53 -15.71
CA PHE A 155 -14.84 -8.84 -14.75
C PHE A 155 -13.50 -8.44 -15.36
N GLU A 156 -12.78 -9.37 -16.00
CA GLU A 156 -11.48 -9.11 -16.65
C GLU A 156 -11.57 -7.98 -17.69
N LYS A 157 -12.64 -7.98 -18.47
CA LYS A 157 -12.88 -6.95 -19.49
C LYS A 157 -13.04 -5.57 -18.85
N ASP A 158 -13.80 -5.45 -17.78
CA ASP A 158 -14.09 -4.18 -17.13
C ASP A 158 -12.89 -3.72 -16.28
N ALA A 159 -12.16 -4.65 -15.65
CA ALA A 159 -10.95 -4.38 -14.89
C ALA A 159 -9.82 -3.82 -15.78
N ALA A 160 -9.69 -4.30 -17.01
CA ALA A 160 -8.73 -3.77 -17.97
C ALA A 160 -8.98 -2.30 -18.34
N GLY A 161 -10.20 -1.80 -18.17
CA GLY A 161 -10.57 -0.42 -18.46
C GLY A 161 -10.61 0.53 -17.27
N GLY A 162 -10.87 0.03 -16.06
CA GLY A 162 -11.15 0.87 -14.90
C GLY A 162 -10.57 0.36 -13.56
N GLY A 163 -9.82 -0.75 -13.60
CA GLY A 163 -9.30 -1.39 -12.38
C GLY A 163 -10.28 -2.33 -11.69
N ALA A 164 -9.78 -3.08 -10.71
CA ALA A 164 -10.50 -4.19 -10.07
C ALA A 164 -11.77 -3.74 -9.33
N LEU A 165 -11.70 -2.66 -8.57
CA LEU A 165 -12.87 -2.17 -7.81
C LEU A 165 -13.95 -1.57 -8.71
N HIS A 166 -13.56 -0.93 -9.82
CA HIS A 166 -14.52 -0.48 -10.82
C HIS A 166 -15.25 -1.68 -11.45
N ALA A 167 -14.50 -2.71 -11.84
CA ALA A 167 -15.08 -3.94 -12.39
C ALA A 167 -15.97 -4.66 -11.38
N TRP A 168 -15.57 -4.69 -10.11
CA TRP A 168 -16.39 -5.23 -9.02
C TRP A 168 -17.71 -4.48 -8.89
N GLY A 169 -17.69 -3.15 -8.87
CA GLY A 169 -18.91 -2.34 -8.83
C GLY A 169 -19.85 -2.58 -10.01
N ALA A 170 -19.31 -2.73 -11.22
CA ALA A 170 -20.09 -3.06 -12.42
C ALA A 170 -20.71 -4.46 -12.32
N LEU A 171 -19.95 -5.43 -11.81
CA LEU A 171 -20.41 -6.80 -11.61
C LEU A 171 -21.54 -6.86 -10.58
N LEU A 172 -21.36 -6.22 -9.42
CA LEU A 172 -22.39 -6.11 -8.39
C LEU A 172 -23.68 -5.48 -8.96
N GLY A 173 -23.56 -4.37 -9.68
CA GLY A 173 -24.71 -3.72 -10.31
C GLY A 173 -25.45 -4.65 -11.27
N SER A 174 -24.75 -5.53 -11.98
CA SER A 174 -25.38 -6.50 -12.88
C SER A 174 -26.15 -7.58 -12.13
N PHE A 175 -25.68 -8.03 -10.98
CA PHE A 175 -26.37 -9.03 -10.16
C PHE A 175 -27.75 -8.59 -9.70
N TRP A 176 -27.91 -7.30 -9.36
CA TRP A 176 -29.22 -6.79 -8.93
C TRP A 176 -30.16 -6.36 -10.05
N MET A 177 -29.63 -6.11 -11.24
CA MET A 177 -30.46 -5.70 -12.37
C MET A 177 -30.98 -6.88 -13.19
N ASP A 178 -30.34 -8.04 -13.09
CA ASP A 178 -30.70 -9.23 -13.86
C ASP A 178 -31.53 -10.18 -12.96
N ASN A 179 -32.84 -10.15 -13.12
CA ASN A 179 -33.83 -10.87 -12.31
C ASN A 179 -33.75 -12.41 -12.35
N GLY A 180 -32.60 -13.01 -12.66
CA GLY A 180 -32.50 -14.40 -12.98
C GLY A 180 -31.53 -15.28 -12.21
N SER A 181 -30.45 -14.77 -11.66
CA SER A 181 -29.48 -15.62 -10.94
C SER A 181 -28.70 -14.84 -9.90
N ASP A 182 -29.09 -14.96 -8.65
CA ASP A 182 -28.26 -14.47 -7.54
C ASP A 182 -26.98 -15.31 -7.49
N PRO A 183 -25.77 -14.69 -7.49
CA PRO A 183 -24.53 -15.43 -7.35
C PRO A 183 -24.45 -16.10 -5.97
N VAL A 184 -23.78 -17.23 -5.92
CA VAL A 184 -23.47 -17.93 -4.67
C VAL A 184 -22.17 -17.37 -4.12
N PHE A 185 -22.23 -16.71 -2.97
CA PHE A 185 -21.07 -16.31 -2.20
C PHE A 185 -20.72 -17.37 -1.16
N ALA A 186 -19.43 -17.53 -0.88
CA ALA A 186 -18.98 -18.41 0.18
C ALA A 186 -17.95 -17.70 1.07
N VAL A 187 -18.04 -17.91 2.37
CA VAL A 187 -17.12 -17.40 3.39
C VAL A 187 -16.68 -18.54 4.30
N PRO A 188 -15.47 -18.47 4.88
CA PRO A 188 -15.07 -19.44 5.90
C PRO A 188 -16.01 -19.40 7.09
N VAL A 189 -16.29 -20.57 7.69
CA VAL A 189 -17.11 -20.66 8.90
C VAL A 189 -16.39 -20.01 10.09
N ASP A 190 -17.13 -19.30 10.93
CA ASP A 190 -16.63 -18.66 12.16
C ASP A 190 -15.43 -17.70 11.93
N ASP A 191 -15.34 -17.09 10.77
CA ASP A 191 -14.28 -16.16 10.39
C ASP A 191 -14.81 -14.73 10.30
N ASP A 192 -14.63 -13.97 11.37
CA ASP A 192 -15.08 -12.58 11.46
C ASP A 192 -14.33 -11.65 10.50
N VAL A 193 -13.05 -11.92 10.22
CA VAL A 193 -12.25 -11.11 9.29
C VAL A 193 -12.78 -11.28 7.87
N ALA A 194 -13.01 -12.52 7.42
CA ALA A 194 -13.56 -12.80 6.10
C ALA A 194 -14.97 -12.19 5.93
N ARG A 195 -15.81 -12.24 6.97
CA ARG A 195 -17.13 -11.62 6.95
C ARG A 195 -17.06 -10.10 6.83
N ARG A 196 -16.24 -9.46 7.65
CA ARG A 196 -16.03 -8.00 7.59
C ARG A 196 -15.46 -7.56 6.26
N PHE A 197 -14.54 -8.35 5.71
CA PHE A 197 -14.00 -8.08 4.37
C PHE A 197 -15.10 -8.13 3.31
N LEU A 198 -15.95 -9.16 3.32
CA LEU A 198 -17.06 -9.24 2.39
C LEU A 198 -18.04 -8.07 2.57
N ASP A 199 -18.35 -7.69 3.80
CA ASP A 199 -19.19 -6.52 4.09
C ASP A 199 -18.60 -5.25 3.49
N SER A 200 -17.29 -5.03 3.63
CA SER A 200 -16.62 -3.87 3.05
C SER A 200 -16.68 -3.87 1.52
N MET A 201 -16.47 -5.03 0.90
CA MET A 201 -16.57 -5.18 -0.55
C MET A 201 -17.99 -4.92 -1.07
N MET A 202 -19.00 -5.22 -0.27
CA MET A 202 -20.41 -4.94 -0.59
C MET A 202 -20.76 -3.47 -0.38
N ASP A 203 -20.29 -2.85 0.71
CA ASP A 203 -20.64 -1.47 1.08
C ASP A 203 -20.02 -0.43 0.13
N VAL A 204 -18.79 -0.61 -0.29
CA VAL A 204 -18.08 0.29 -1.22
C VAL A 204 -18.89 0.60 -2.49
N ASN A 205 -19.75 -0.35 -2.92
CA ASN A 205 -20.44 -0.24 -4.20
C ASN A 205 -21.97 -0.31 -4.12
N ALA A 206 -22.54 -0.59 -2.97
CA ALA A 206 -23.92 -1.03 -2.87
C ALA A 206 -24.81 -0.29 -1.84
N ASN A 207 -24.43 0.89 -1.39
CA ASN A 207 -25.24 1.73 -0.53
C ASN A 207 -25.75 1.05 0.75
N GLY A 208 -24.86 0.42 1.49
CA GLY A 208 -25.17 -0.17 2.80
C GLY A 208 -25.70 -1.62 2.73
N MET A 209 -25.36 -2.37 1.69
CA MET A 209 -25.55 -3.82 1.71
C MET A 209 -24.45 -4.50 2.54
N THR A 210 -24.81 -5.51 3.28
CA THR A 210 -23.90 -6.32 4.10
C THR A 210 -23.88 -7.78 3.63
N ALA A 211 -22.92 -8.56 4.08
CA ALA A 211 -22.86 -9.99 3.79
C ALA A 211 -24.19 -10.68 4.15
N ASP A 212 -24.82 -10.29 5.26
CA ASP A 212 -26.10 -10.85 5.70
C ASP A 212 -27.27 -10.53 4.76
N SER A 213 -27.14 -9.54 3.89
CA SER A 213 -28.14 -9.23 2.87
C SER A 213 -27.97 -10.05 1.57
N ILE A 214 -26.93 -10.86 1.45
CA ILE A 214 -26.69 -11.71 0.27
C ILE A 214 -27.62 -12.92 0.31
N PRO A 215 -28.52 -13.10 -0.69
CA PRO A 215 -29.54 -14.16 -0.65
C PRO A 215 -28.97 -15.59 -0.67
N ARG A 216 -27.78 -15.76 -1.21
CA ARG A 216 -27.11 -17.07 -1.38
C ARG A 216 -25.71 -17.04 -0.81
N LEU A 217 -25.60 -16.65 0.46
CA LEU A 217 -24.36 -16.79 1.23
C LEU A 217 -24.29 -18.19 1.84
N THR A 218 -23.17 -18.88 1.69
CA THR A 218 -22.88 -20.16 2.30
C THR A 218 -21.58 -20.09 3.09
N GLU A 219 -21.47 -20.92 4.11
CA GLU A 219 -20.25 -21.07 4.90
C GLU A 219 -19.54 -22.36 4.49
N TYR A 220 -18.21 -22.37 4.59
CA TYR A 220 -17.38 -23.52 4.27
C TYR A 220 -16.27 -23.71 5.33
N VAL A 221 -15.82 -24.96 5.52
CA VAL A 221 -14.66 -25.31 6.34
C VAL A 221 -13.40 -25.42 5.50
N SER A 222 -13.53 -25.93 4.26
CA SER A 222 -12.44 -26.00 3.30
C SER A 222 -12.87 -25.40 1.97
N ALA A 223 -12.04 -24.55 1.37
CA ALA A 223 -12.33 -23.89 0.09
C ALA A 223 -12.62 -24.91 -1.05
N ASP A 224 -12.07 -26.13 -0.97
CA ASP A 224 -12.33 -27.21 -1.94
C ASP A 224 -13.80 -27.61 -1.98
N GLU A 225 -14.54 -27.48 -0.87
CA GLU A 225 -15.96 -27.84 -0.77
C GLU A 225 -16.83 -26.95 -1.63
N VAL A 226 -16.44 -25.69 -1.79
CA VAL A 226 -17.21 -24.65 -2.50
C VAL A 226 -16.67 -24.32 -3.88
N PHE A 227 -15.51 -24.88 -4.26
CA PHE A 227 -14.83 -24.58 -5.53
C PHE A 227 -15.73 -24.78 -6.77
N SER A 228 -16.60 -25.78 -6.75
CA SER A 228 -17.51 -26.09 -7.88
C SER A 228 -18.95 -25.61 -7.67
N THR A 229 -19.26 -24.99 -6.53
CA THR A 229 -20.64 -24.62 -6.16
C THR A 229 -20.82 -23.15 -5.89
N ALA A 230 -19.77 -22.44 -5.48
CA ALA A 230 -19.79 -21.00 -5.30
C ALA A 230 -19.33 -20.27 -6.57
N ASP A 231 -19.89 -19.10 -6.81
CA ASP A 231 -19.47 -18.19 -7.86
C ASP A 231 -18.36 -17.26 -7.37
N LEU A 232 -18.39 -16.91 -6.09
CA LEU A 232 -17.49 -15.97 -5.42
C LEU A 232 -17.12 -16.51 -4.04
N VAL A 233 -15.85 -16.48 -3.70
CA VAL A 233 -15.34 -17.05 -2.45
C VAL A 233 -14.43 -16.05 -1.77
N VAL A 234 -14.65 -15.80 -0.48
CA VAL A 234 -13.70 -15.10 0.35
C VAL A 234 -12.70 -16.13 0.87
N LEU A 235 -11.43 -15.91 0.61
CA LEU A 235 -10.34 -16.72 1.17
C LEU A 235 -9.59 -15.86 2.20
N HIS A 236 -9.25 -16.49 3.33
CA HIS A 236 -8.48 -15.87 4.39
C HIS A 236 -7.34 -16.81 4.80
N GLY A 237 -6.14 -16.25 5.02
CA GLY A 237 -4.93 -16.99 5.34
C GLY A 237 -3.83 -16.80 4.30
N GLU A 238 -3.13 -17.88 3.94
CA GLU A 238 -2.06 -17.85 2.92
C GLU A 238 -2.59 -17.51 1.54
N ALA A 239 -1.73 -16.91 0.71
CA ALA A 239 -2.07 -16.60 -0.68
C ALA A 239 -2.46 -17.89 -1.44
N PRO A 240 -3.63 -17.92 -2.10
CA PRO A 240 -4.11 -19.10 -2.78
C PRO A 240 -3.35 -19.35 -4.09
N ASP A 241 -3.44 -20.60 -4.61
CA ASP A 241 -2.90 -20.97 -5.92
C ASP A 241 -3.63 -20.20 -7.03
N GLU A 242 -2.94 -19.31 -7.73
CA GLU A 242 -3.46 -18.50 -8.83
C GLU A 242 -4.00 -19.35 -10.01
N ALA A 243 -3.57 -20.59 -10.15
CA ALA A 243 -4.11 -21.50 -11.15
C ALA A 243 -5.54 -21.96 -10.83
N LEU A 244 -5.92 -21.91 -9.56
CA LEU A 244 -7.23 -22.33 -9.06
C LEU A 244 -8.13 -21.13 -8.70
N TRP A 245 -7.54 -20.00 -8.32
CA TRP A 245 -8.25 -18.85 -7.78
C TRP A 245 -7.83 -17.56 -8.49
N MET A 246 -8.81 -16.84 -9.03
CA MET A 246 -8.59 -15.54 -9.64
C MET A 246 -9.03 -14.45 -8.65
N GLU A 247 -8.09 -13.65 -8.20
CA GLU A 247 -8.37 -12.55 -7.28
C GLU A 247 -9.18 -11.44 -7.95
N ILE A 248 -10.22 -10.99 -7.27
CA ILE A 248 -10.97 -9.77 -7.59
C ILE A 248 -10.33 -8.61 -6.87
N TYR A 249 -10.20 -8.74 -5.57
CA TYR A 249 -9.52 -7.81 -4.69
C TYR A 249 -9.10 -8.51 -3.40
N GLY A 250 -7.93 -8.18 -2.90
CA GLY A 250 -7.43 -8.71 -1.64
C GLY A 250 -6.57 -7.70 -0.92
N CYS A 251 -6.50 -7.83 0.40
CA CYS A 251 -5.64 -7.02 1.23
C CYS A 251 -4.93 -7.87 2.28
N THR A 252 -3.85 -7.34 2.81
CA THR A 252 -3.13 -7.91 3.94
C THR A 252 -3.85 -7.52 5.22
N VAL A 253 -4.19 -8.50 6.04
CA VAL A 253 -4.86 -8.30 7.34
C VAL A 253 -3.83 -8.02 8.42
N SER A 254 -2.76 -8.81 8.41
CA SER A 254 -1.61 -8.62 9.28
C SER A 254 -0.37 -8.51 8.40
N GLY A 255 0.36 -7.44 8.52
CA GLY A 255 1.59 -7.22 7.80
C GLY A 255 2.44 -6.24 8.56
N GLU A 256 3.73 -6.32 8.39
CA GLU A 256 4.63 -5.37 9.00
C GLU A 256 4.53 -4.03 8.26
N THR A 257 4.51 -2.96 8.99
CA THR A 257 4.50 -1.60 8.47
C THR A 257 5.77 -0.88 8.88
N VAL A 258 6.18 0.10 8.08
CA VAL A 258 7.22 1.05 8.46
C VAL A 258 6.58 2.39 8.73
N SER A 259 6.75 2.87 9.95
CA SER A 259 6.17 4.13 10.41
C SER A 259 7.23 5.05 11.00
N VAL A 260 6.98 6.36 10.92
CA VAL A 260 7.82 7.37 11.53
C VAL A 260 7.07 8.13 12.62
N SER A 261 7.84 8.59 13.60
CA SER A 261 7.34 9.44 14.69
C SER A 261 6.92 10.81 14.15
N THR A 262 5.75 11.29 14.52
CA THR A 262 5.32 12.68 14.25
C THR A 262 5.76 13.66 15.33
N ALA A 263 6.37 13.18 16.42
CA ALA A 263 6.86 14.03 17.50
C ALA A 263 8.07 14.91 17.09
N ASP A 264 8.83 14.50 16.07
CA ASP A 264 9.90 15.28 15.45
C ASP A 264 9.40 15.86 14.12
N ALA A 265 9.42 17.17 14.00
CA ALA A 265 8.89 17.87 12.82
C ALA A 265 9.66 17.58 11.52
N ILE A 266 10.93 17.16 11.60
CA ILE A 266 11.73 16.80 10.42
C ILE A 266 11.38 15.38 10.00
N VAL A 267 11.46 14.45 10.94
CA VAL A 267 11.21 13.02 10.69
C VAL A 267 9.74 12.76 10.36
N GLY A 268 8.82 13.43 11.05
CA GLY A 268 7.39 13.36 10.78
C GLY A 268 6.94 14.11 9.52
N GLY A 269 7.84 14.86 8.86
CA GLY A 269 7.54 15.63 7.65
C GLY A 269 7.45 14.78 6.38
N ASP A 270 6.77 15.34 5.36
CA ASP A 270 6.56 14.67 4.06
C ASP A 270 7.88 14.36 3.35
N GLU A 271 8.84 15.26 3.42
CA GLU A 271 10.14 15.14 2.75
C GLU A 271 10.95 13.95 3.28
N PHE A 272 11.00 13.80 4.61
CA PHE A 272 11.72 12.67 5.22
C PHE A 272 10.99 11.34 4.95
N ALA A 273 9.67 11.32 5.06
CA ALA A 273 8.88 10.11 4.79
C ALA A 273 9.06 9.63 3.34
N ALA A 274 9.05 10.56 2.38
CA ALA A 274 9.29 10.24 0.97
C ALA A 274 10.72 9.73 0.72
N ALA A 275 11.73 10.36 1.32
CA ALA A 275 13.12 9.93 1.22
C ALA A 275 13.35 8.56 1.88
N LEU A 276 12.71 8.30 3.02
CA LEU A 276 12.79 7.00 3.69
C LEU A 276 12.15 5.91 2.84
N LEU A 277 10.98 6.17 2.24
CA LEU A 277 10.33 5.24 1.32
C LEU A 277 11.24 4.89 0.14
N ALA A 278 11.78 5.90 -0.55
CA ALA A 278 12.68 5.70 -1.68
C ALA A 278 13.95 4.92 -1.27
N ALA A 279 14.50 5.20 -0.08
CA ALA A 279 15.63 4.46 0.47
C ALA A 279 15.28 2.98 0.75
N LEU A 280 14.10 2.69 1.30
CA LEU A 280 13.61 1.33 1.56
C LEU A 280 13.36 0.56 0.26
N GLU A 281 12.72 1.19 -0.75
CA GLU A 281 12.53 0.61 -2.08
C GLU A 281 13.87 0.23 -2.72
N LYS A 282 14.86 1.11 -2.61
CA LYS A 282 16.21 0.87 -3.10
C LYS A 282 16.90 -0.28 -2.39
N LEU A 283 16.81 -0.36 -1.06
CA LEU A 283 17.34 -1.48 -0.27
C LEU A 283 16.64 -2.79 -0.65
N SER A 284 15.35 -2.74 -0.94
CA SER A 284 14.58 -3.90 -1.40
C SER A 284 15.02 -4.41 -2.77
N ALA A 285 15.53 -3.54 -3.64
CA ALA A 285 16.00 -3.89 -4.97
C ALA A 285 17.46 -4.37 -5.01
N ASP A 286 18.24 -4.14 -3.94
CA ASP A 286 19.66 -4.52 -3.84
C ASP A 286 19.82 -5.91 -3.21
N GLU A 287 20.46 -6.85 -3.92
CA GLU A 287 20.65 -8.24 -3.46
C GLU A 287 21.44 -8.33 -2.14
N THR A 288 22.41 -7.43 -1.91
CA THR A 288 23.20 -7.42 -0.68
C THR A 288 22.35 -6.92 0.48
N ALA A 289 21.60 -5.84 0.29
CA ALA A 289 20.70 -5.30 1.29
C ALA A 289 19.56 -6.28 1.62
N GLN A 290 19.02 -6.97 0.61
CA GLN A 290 18.02 -8.04 0.81
C GLN A 290 18.53 -9.16 1.71
N THR A 291 19.81 -9.54 1.61
CA THR A 291 20.41 -10.54 2.51
C THR A 291 20.37 -10.07 3.98
N VAL A 292 20.53 -8.76 4.21
CA VAL A 292 20.46 -8.17 5.57
C VAL A 292 19.02 -8.03 6.04
N LEU A 293 18.10 -7.59 5.18
CA LEU A 293 16.68 -7.47 5.52
C LEU A 293 16.08 -8.84 5.86
N ARG A 294 16.44 -9.90 5.15
CA ARG A 294 16.01 -11.27 5.46
C ARG A 294 16.38 -11.78 6.86
N LEU A 295 17.32 -11.14 7.53
CA LEU A 295 17.64 -11.47 8.93
C LEU A 295 16.46 -11.12 9.87
N TYR A 296 15.57 -10.24 9.43
CA TYR A 296 14.37 -9.86 10.15
C TYR A 296 13.11 -10.49 9.53
N ASP A 297 12.93 -10.36 8.23
CA ASP A 297 11.71 -10.71 7.51
C ASP A 297 11.75 -12.13 6.86
N GLY A 298 12.80 -12.93 7.10
CA GLY A 298 12.89 -14.30 6.59
C GLY A 298 13.05 -14.40 5.08
N ASP A 299 11.96 -14.42 4.32
CA ASP A 299 11.98 -14.63 2.86
C ASP A 299 12.31 -13.38 2.04
N GLY A 300 12.42 -12.24 2.71
CA GLY A 300 12.70 -10.94 2.12
C GLY A 300 11.44 -10.17 1.79
N VAL A 301 11.50 -8.87 2.02
CA VAL A 301 10.37 -7.96 1.89
C VAL A 301 10.69 -6.92 0.82
N ARG A 302 9.70 -6.57 0.02
CA ARG A 302 9.72 -5.37 -0.82
C ARG A 302 8.91 -4.29 -0.15
N TYR A 303 9.60 -3.22 0.21
CA TYR A 303 8.96 -2.04 0.74
C TYR A 303 8.44 -1.20 -0.43
N GLY A 304 7.13 -1.05 -0.51
CA GLY A 304 6.43 -0.16 -1.44
C GLY A 304 5.73 0.98 -0.69
N GLY A 305 5.15 1.92 -1.44
CA GLY A 305 4.31 2.97 -0.85
C GLY A 305 3.09 2.38 -0.15
N ALA A 306 2.57 3.10 0.84
CA ALA A 306 1.30 2.73 1.46
C ALA A 306 0.17 2.88 0.43
N ASP A 307 -0.49 1.78 0.09
CA ASP A 307 -1.75 1.85 -0.64
C ASP A 307 -2.83 2.35 0.32
N THR A 308 -3.32 3.57 0.08
CA THR A 308 -4.36 4.21 0.90
C THR A 308 -5.58 3.30 1.04
N GLN A 309 -5.93 2.58 0.00
CA GLN A 309 -7.09 1.70 -0.02
C GLN A 309 -6.86 0.45 0.83
N ALA A 310 -5.65 -0.14 0.78
CA ALA A 310 -5.30 -1.25 1.65
C ALA A 310 -5.32 -0.84 3.13
N VAL A 311 -4.88 0.38 3.44
CA VAL A 311 -4.95 0.95 4.80
C VAL A 311 -6.40 1.14 5.25
N GLU A 312 -7.26 1.73 4.40
CA GLU A 312 -8.69 1.89 4.70
C GLU A 312 -9.38 0.54 4.93
N PHE A 313 -9.07 -0.48 4.14
CA PHE A 313 -9.57 -1.83 4.36
C PHE A 313 -9.04 -2.45 5.66
N ALA A 314 -7.75 -2.30 5.96
CA ALA A 314 -7.19 -2.78 7.22
C ALA A 314 -7.83 -2.08 8.44
N GLN A 315 -8.07 -0.77 8.37
CA GLN A 315 -8.81 -0.02 9.39
C GLN A 315 -10.20 -0.61 9.63
N TYR A 316 -10.92 -0.88 8.56
CA TYR A 316 -12.24 -1.48 8.62
C TYR A 316 -12.20 -2.89 9.25
N LEU A 317 -11.29 -3.74 8.79
CA LEU A 317 -11.17 -5.13 9.26
C LEU A 317 -10.79 -5.23 10.73
N LEU A 318 -9.91 -4.37 11.20
CA LEU A 318 -9.42 -4.39 12.58
C LEU A 318 -10.34 -3.64 13.55
N GLY A 319 -11.38 -2.97 13.03
CA GLY A 319 -12.41 -2.31 13.85
C GLY A 319 -11.94 -1.09 14.62
N ASN A 320 -10.78 -0.53 14.28
CA ASN A 320 -10.18 0.63 14.96
C ASN A 320 -10.74 1.98 14.52
N THR A 321 -11.76 2.02 13.67
CA THR A 321 -12.38 3.25 13.23
C THR A 321 -13.68 3.48 13.99
N GLU A 322 -13.66 4.38 14.97
CA GLU A 322 -14.89 5.03 15.42
C GLU A 322 -15.46 5.84 14.25
N GLY A 323 -16.45 5.32 13.56
CA GLY A 323 -17.40 6.15 12.81
C GLY A 323 -17.45 6.01 11.30
N VAL A 324 -16.65 5.22 10.60
CA VAL A 324 -16.79 5.09 9.14
C VAL A 324 -17.66 3.91 8.76
N TYR A 325 -17.53 2.77 9.43
CA TYR A 325 -18.38 1.60 9.22
C TYR A 325 -18.67 0.93 10.58
N GLN A 326 -19.73 1.31 11.25
CA GLN A 326 -20.21 0.52 12.37
C GLN A 326 -20.92 -0.71 11.81
N LEU A 327 -20.28 -1.86 11.90
CA LEU A 327 -21.01 -3.11 11.90
C LEU A 327 -21.96 -3.07 13.10
N THR A 328 -23.22 -2.87 12.85
CA THR A 328 -24.24 -3.05 13.85
C THR A 328 -24.28 -4.53 14.17
N SER A 329 -23.54 -4.93 15.24
CA SER A 329 -23.84 -6.16 15.93
C SER A 329 -25.18 -5.97 16.64
N GLU A 330 -26.26 -6.43 16.07
CA GLU A 330 -27.46 -6.79 16.82
C GLU A 330 -27.55 -8.32 16.94
#